data_b17758be4b6d12c2215984673c86574f
#
_entry.id   b17758be4b6d12c2215984673c86574f
#
_cell.length_a   1.000
_cell.length_b   1.000
_cell.length_c   1.000
_cell.angle_alpha   90.00
_cell.angle_beta   90.00
_cell.angle_gamma   90.00
#
_symmetry.space_group_name_H-M   'P 1'
#
loop_
_entity.id
_entity.type
_entity.pdbx_description
1 polymer ?
#
loop_
_entity_poly.entity_id
_entity_poly.type
_entity_poly.pdbx_seq_one_letter_code
_entity_poly.pdbx_strand_id
1 'polypeptide(L)'
;ATIIYPSPIFGPIHSRRLGISLGINLQPADGKSCSFDCIYCECGYNADHRPTLPRPTREAVREALEAKLIEMRDSGTAPDVLTFAGNGEPTGHPHFAEIIDDTIALRDKYFPAAKVSVLRNSTFVHRPQVHDALMKVDNNILKLDTVDIDYIRKVDRPVNPHYNVDDIIAGLRSFNGHVIVQTMFMKGRMGTDDVDNTSDRFVAPWL
;
A
#
# COMPACT_ATOMS: atom_id res chain seq x y z
N ALA A 1 14.89 -10.96 7.91
CA ALA A 1 15.52 -10.47 6.68
C ALA A 1 14.62 -9.38 6.10
N THR A 2 15.20 -8.26 5.70
CA THR A 2 14.50 -7.16 5.06
C THR A 2 14.37 -7.44 3.57
N ILE A 3 13.23 -7.08 2.97
CA ILE A 3 12.95 -7.25 1.55
C ILE A 3 12.78 -5.87 0.90
N ILE A 4 13.58 -5.58 -0.13
CA ILE A 4 13.36 -4.43 -1.03
C ILE A 4 12.88 -5.00 -2.36
N TYR A 5 11.67 -4.63 -2.74
CA TYR A 5 11.04 -5.14 -3.96
C TYR A 5 11.55 -4.42 -5.20
N PRO A 6 11.66 -5.12 -6.35
CA PRO A 6 11.89 -4.46 -7.63
C PRO A 6 10.85 -3.35 -7.91
N SER A 7 11.24 -2.37 -8.68
CA SER A 7 10.40 -1.27 -9.14
C SER A 7 10.61 -1.07 -10.65
N PRO A 8 9.56 -0.77 -11.42
CA PRO A 8 8.19 -0.51 -10.98
C PRO A 8 7.30 -1.76 -10.85
N ILE A 9 7.70 -2.93 -11.35
CA ILE A 9 6.89 -4.15 -11.37
C ILE A 9 7.63 -5.28 -10.67
N PHE A 10 6.93 -6.10 -9.90
CA PHE A 10 7.46 -7.29 -9.24
C PHE A 10 6.44 -8.42 -9.18
N GLY A 11 6.93 -9.66 -9.06
CA GLY A 11 6.10 -10.85 -9.07
C GLY A 11 5.93 -11.45 -10.47
N PRO A 12 4.84 -12.22 -10.73
CA PRO A 12 3.67 -12.39 -9.84
C PRO A 12 3.98 -13.14 -8.54
N ILE A 13 3.19 -12.87 -7.50
CA ILE A 13 3.28 -13.50 -6.18
C ILE A 13 1.96 -14.20 -5.88
N HIS A 14 2.01 -15.40 -5.31
CA HIS A 14 0.81 -16.08 -4.82
C HIS A 14 0.39 -15.51 -3.46
N SER A 15 -0.67 -14.71 -3.46
CA SER A 15 -1.28 -14.16 -2.25
C SER A 15 -2.38 -15.09 -1.75
N ARG A 16 -2.36 -15.42 -0.45
CA ARG A 16 -3.43 -16.23 0.16
C ARG A 16 -4.81 -15.58 0.11
N ARG A 17 -4.87 -14.25 0.04
CA ARG A 17 -6.14 -13.48 0.03
C ARG A 17 -6.54 -12.99 -1.35
N LEU A 18 -5.58 -12.74 -2.21
CA LEU A 18 -5.79 -12.03 -3.47
C LEU A 18 -5.51 -12.90 -4.71
N GLY A 19 -5.07 -14.17 -4.52
CA GLY A 19 -4.71 -15.05 -5.64
C GLY A 19 -3.36 -14.68 -6.26
N ILE A 20 -3.25 -14.80 -7.58
CA ILE A 20 -2.04 -14.43 -8.35
C ILE A 20 -1.98 -12.91 -8.44
N SER A 21 -1.08 -12.31 -7.67
CA SER A 21 -0.92 -10.86 -7.55
C SER A 21 0.30 -10.36 -8.31
N LEU A 22 0.10 -9.48 -9.28
CA LEU A 22 1.18 -8.72 -9.91
C LEU A 22 1.37 -7.42 -9.14
N GLY A 23 2.57 -7.23 -8.58
CA GLY A 23 2.90 -6.07 -7.76
C GLY A 23 3.32 -4.85 -8.57
N ILE A 24 2.85 -3.67 -8.18
CA ILE A 24 3.22 -2.36 -8.73
C ILE A 24 3.85 -1.55 -7.60
N ASN A 25 5.16 -1.30 -7.71
CA ASN A 25 5.95 -0.58 -6.73
C ASN A 25 6.28 0.83 -7.25
N LEU A 26 5.65 1.85 -6.69
CA LEU A 26 5.84 3.26 -7.06
C LEU A 26 6.98 3.94 -6.28
N GLN A 27 7.73 3.17 -5.49
CA GLN A 27 8.86 3.68 -4.73
C GLN A 27 10.18 3.26 -5.40
N PRO A 28 11.32 3.86 -5.03
CA PRO A 28 12.61 3.48 -5.58
C PRO A 28 12.93 1.99 -5.45
N ALA A 29 13.70 1.44 -6.40
CA ALA A 29 14.08 0.03 -6.45
C ALA A 29 15.17 -0.35 -5.43
N ASP A 30 15.88 0.64 -4.88
CA ASP A 30 17.04 0.45 -4.02
C ASP A 30 16.79 0.79 -2.54
N GLY A 31 15.56 1.13 -2.15
CA GLY A 31 15.29 1.49 -0.79
C GLY A 31 13.83 1.78 -0.46
N LYS A 32 13.59 2.07 0.81
CA LYS A 32 12.26 2.38 1.35
C LYS A 32 12.00 3.88 1.36
N SER A 33 10.83 4.28 0.88
CA SER A 33 10.32 5.66 1.00
C SER A 33 8.85 5.62 1.41
N CYS A 34 8.60 5.67 2.71
CA CYS A 34 7.27 5.57 3.29
C CYS A 34 6.98 6.74 4.24
N SER A 35 5.72 7.15 4.34
CA SER A 35 5.26 8.12 5.33
C SER A 35 5.06 7.52 6.73
N PHE A 36 5.22 6.19 6.85
CA PHE A 36 5.23 5.44 8.11
C PHE A 36 6.55 4.67 8.26
N ASP A 37 6.87 4.30 9.50
CA ASP A 37 8.07 3.51 9.83
C ASP A 37 7.72 2.33 10.75
N CYS A 38 6.70 1.56 10.35
CA CYS A 38 6.12 0.47 11.14
C CYS A 38 7.17 -0.55 11.57
N ILE A 39 7.14 -0.96 12.84
CA ILE A 39 8.11 -1.90 13.42
C ILE A 39 8.08 -3.30 12.78
N TYR A 40 6.98 -3.67 12.17
CA TYR A 40 6.77 -4.97 11.51
C TYR A 40 6.91 -4.91 9.98
N CYS A 41 7.36 -3.76 9.43
CA CYS A 41 7.48 -3.61 7.98
C CYS A 41 8.57 -4.54 7.43
N GLU A 42 8.21 -5.38 6.45
CA GLU A 42 9.18 -6.27 5.79
C GLU A 42 10.25 -5.52 5.01
N CYS A 43 10.00 -4.27 4.62
CA CYS A 43 10.98 -3.41 3.98
C CYS A 43 11.94 -2.73 4.98
N GLY A 44 11.84 -3.02 6.28
CA GLY A 44 12.66 -2.40 7.33
C GLY A 44 12.27 -0.94 7.62
N TYR A 45 13.21 -0.18 8.16
CA TYR A 45 13.01 1.24 8.48
C TYR A 45 13.49 2.16 7.35
N ASN A 46 12.89 3.34 7.24
CA ASN A 46 13.31 4.36 6.26
C ASN A 46 14.79 4.75 6.40
N ALA A 47 15.33 4.75 7.64
CA ALA A 47 16.71 5.11 7.89
C ALA A 47 17.70 4.04 7.42
N ASP A 48 17.32 2.75 7.51
CA ASP A 48 18.20 1.61 7.21
C ASP A 48 18.35 1.38 5.71
N HIS A 49 17.34 1.79 4.92
CA HIS A 49 17.25 1.55 3.48
C HIS A 49 16.87 2.83 2.73
N ARG A 50 17.58 3.93 3.02
CA ARG A 50 17.35 5.21 2.34
C ARG A 50 17.69 5.07 0.84
N PRO A 51 16.73 5.31 -0.06
CA PRO A 51 16.98 5.17 -1.50
C PRO A 51 17.90 6.26 -2.02
N THR A 52 18.67 5.91 -3.04
CA THR A 52 19.50 6.81 -3.85
C THR A 52 18.94 7.02 -5.25
N LEU A 53 18.15 6.05 -5.74
CA LEU A 53 17.47 6.12 -7.01
C LEU A 53 16.18 6.96 -6.92
N PRO A 54 15.75 7.60 -8.01
CA PRO A 54 14.45 8.25 -8.06
C PRO A 54 13.30 7.23 -8.06
N ARG A 55 12.10 7.72 -7.77
CA ARG A 55 10.86 6.97 -8.04
C ARG A 55 10.71 6.75 -9.55
N PRO A 56 10.07 5.65 -9.99
CA PRO A 56 9.78 5.44 -11.40
C PRO A 56 8.88 6.56 -11.93
N THR A 57 9.07 6.97 -13.19
CA THR A 57 8.15 7.92 -13.84
C THR A 57 6.84 7.21 -14.20
N ARG A 58 5.77 7.99 -14.49
CA ARG A 58 4.50 7.44 -14.98
C ARG A 58 4.70 6.57 -16.21
N GLU A 59 5.49 7.06 -17.17
CA GLU A 59 5.80 6.37 -18.44
C GLU A 59 6.52 5.04 -18.17
N ALA A 60 7.53 5.03 -17.30
CA ALA A 60 8.26 3.82 -16.92
C ALA A 60 7.35 2.77 -16.25
N VAL A 61 6.42 3.20 -15.38
CA VAL A 61 5.43 2.31 -14.78
C VAL A 61 4.52 1.71 -15.84
N ARG A 62 3.98 2.55 -16.74
CA ARG A 62 3.08 2.11 -17.80
C ARG A 62 3.74 1.11 -18.76
N GLU A 63 4.94 1.43 -19.24
CA GLU A 63 5.69 0.58 -20.17
C GLU A 63 6.04 -0.77 -19.53
N ALA A 64 6.54 -0.77 -18.29
CA ALA A 64 6.90 -2.00 -17.58
C ALA A 64 5.67 -2.85 -17.27
N LEU A 65 4.54 -2.22 -16.88
CA LEU A 65 3.30 -2.93 -16.63
C LEU A 65 2.76 -3.56 -17.93
N GLU A 66 2.70 -2.81 -19.02
CA GLU A 66 2.22 -3.34 -20.30
C GLU A 66 3.08 -4.51 -20.79
N ALA A 67 4.41 -4.37 -20.74
CA ALA A 67 5.33 -5.45 -21.10
C ALA A 67 5.10 -6.73 -20.27
N LYS A 68 4.90 -6.56 -18.93
CA LYS A 68 4.64 -7.71 -18.06
C LYS A 68 3.29 -8.36 -18.30
N LEU A 69 2.25 -7.58 -18.57
CA LEU A 69 0.93 -8.13 -18.91
C LEU A 69 0.95 -8.90 -20.24
N ILE A 70 1.71 -8.43 -21.23
CA ILE A 70 1.93 -9.15 -22.51
C ILE A 70 2.65 -10.48 -22.22
N GLU A 71 3.74 -10.47 -21.45
CA GLU A 71 4.47 -11.69 -21.05
C GLU A 71 3.54 -12.71 -20.37
N MET A 72 2.72 -12.23 -19.40
CA MET A 72 1.79 -13.09 -18.68
C MET A 72 0.71 -13.67 -19.60
N ARG A 73 0.16 -12.88 -20.52
CA ARG A 73 -0.80 -13.35 -21.53
C ARG A 73 -0.19 -14.44 -22.41
N ASP A 74 1.01 -14.21 -22.91
CA ASP A 74 1.69 -15.11 -23.85
C ASP A 74 2.14 -16.41 -23.18
N SER A 75 2.42 -16.38 -21.86
CA SER A 75 2.69 -17.58 -21.05
C SER A 75 1.45 -18.30 -20.56
N GLY A 76 0.25 -17.77 -20.79
CA GLY A 76 -1.01 -18.34 -20.31
C GLY A 76 -1.24 -18.15 -18.78
N THR A 77 -0.50 -17.27 -18.14
CA THR A 77 -0.63 -16.97 -16.71
C THR A 77 -1.46 -15.69 -16.52
N ALA A 78 -2.68 -15.79 -16.01
CA ALA A 78 -3.51 -14.63 -15.74
C ALA A 78 -3.31 -14.14 -14.30
N PRO A 79 -3.15 -12.81 -14.06
CA PRO A 79 -3.23 -12.27 -12.71
C PRO A 79 -4.68 -12.22 -12.24
N ASP A 80 -4.92 -12.53 -10.96
CA ASP A 80 -6.21 -12.26 -10.32
C ASP A 80 -6.32 -10.79 -9.90
N VAL A 81 -5.14 -10.16 -9.64
CA VAL A 81 -5.09 -8.80 -9.15
C VAL A 81 -3.78 -8.08 -9.53
N LEU A 82 -3.89 -6.78 -9.82
CA LEU A 82 -2.78 -5.83 -9.91
C LEU A 82 -2.74 -5.05 -8.60
N THR A 83 -1.65 -5.18 -7.83
CA THR A 83 -1.59 -4.65 -6.45
C THR A 83 -0.54 -3.57 -6.31
N PHE A 84 -0.96 -2.36 -6.02
CA PHE A 84 -0.05 -1.29 -5.60
C PHE A 84 0.45 -1.56 -4.18
N ALA A 85 1.72 -1.91 -4.07
CA ALA A 85 2.43 -2.24 -2.83
C ALA A 85 3.95 -2.11 -3.05
N GLY A 86 4.75 -2.47 -2.06
CA GLY A 86 6.22 -2.54 -2.17
C GLY A 86 6.93 -1.64 -1.17
N ASN A 87 7.89 -0.84 -1.62
CA ASN A 87 8.88 -0.18 -0.78
C ASN A 87 8.38 1.11 -0.10
N GLY A 88 7.10 1.20 0.23
CA GLY A 88 6.54 2.35 0.95
C GLY A 88 5.10 2.70 0.57
N GLU A 89 4.74 3.99 0.70
CA GLU A 89 3.35 4.47 0.50
C GLU A 89 3.10 4.84 -0.96
N PRO A 90 2.26 4.10 -1.71
CA PRO A 90 2.04 4.35 -3.14
C PRO A 90 1.35 5.68 -3.42
N THR A 91 0.42 6.12 -2.54
CA THR A 91 -0.35 7.36 -2.73
C THR A 91 0.49 8.65 -2.57
N GLY A 92 1.75 8.50 -2.14
CA GLY A 92 2.73 9.57 -2.09
C GLY A 92 3.41 9.85 -3.43
N HIS A 93 3.15 9.07 -4.48
CA HIS A 93 3.69 9.32 -5.81
C HIS A 93 3.02 10.54 -6.46
N PRO A 94 3.78 11.49 -7.07
CA PRO A 94 3.20 12.72 -7.63
C PRO A 94 2.17 12.47 -8.73
N HIS A 95 2.32 11.41 -9.52
CA HIS A 95 1.43 11.00 -10.61
C HIS A 95 0.57 9.78 -10.25
N PHE A 96 0.24 9.60 -8.95
CA PHE A 96 -0.51 8.43 -8.50
C PHE A 96 -1.85 8.25 -9.23
N ALA A 97 -2.60 9.35 -9.40
CA ALA A 97 -3.93 9.30 -10.04
C ALA A 97 -3.85 8.87 -11.50
N GLU A 98 -2.92 9.44 -12.24
CA GLU A 98 -2.72 9.12 -13.66
C GLU A 98 -2.20 7.69 -13.85
N ILE A 99 -1.36 7.19 -12.92
CA ILE A 99 -0.89 5.80 -12.94
C ILE A 99 -2.04 4.82 -12.66
N ILE A 100 -2.97 5.17 -11.76
CA ILE A 100 -4.19 4.37 -11.56
C ILE A 100 -5.00 4.29 -12.86
N ASP A 101 -5.21 5.41 -13.56
CA ASP A 101 -5.95 5.44 -14.81
C ASP A 101 -5.27 4.58 -15.90
N ASP A 102 -3.94 4.70 -16.05
CA ASP A 102 -3.15 3.87 -16.97
C ASP A 102 -3.25 2.38 -16.60
N THR A 103 -3.19 2.05 -15.31
CA THR A 103 -3.28 0.66 -14.83
C THR A 103 -4.64 0.04 -15.12
N ILE A 104 -5.74 0.78 -14.89
CA ILE A 104 -7.09 0.33 -15.19
C ILE A 104 -7.24 0.10 -16.70
N ALA A 105 -6.76 1.03 -17.53
CA ALA A 105 -6.83 0.89 -18.99
C ALA A 105 -6.06 -0.33 -19.50
N LEU A 106 -4.86 -0.59 -18.96
CA LEU A 106 -4.05 -1.76 -19.31
C LEU A 106 -4.69 -3.07 -18.81
N ARG A 107 -5.23 -3.08 -17.58
CA ARG A 107 -5.98 -4.20 -17.03
C ARG A 107 -7.17 -4.56 -17.94
N ASP A 108 -7.98 -3.58 -18.32
CA ASP A 108 -9.15 -3.77 -19.17
C ASP A 108 -8.77 -4.31 -20.56
N LYS A 109 -7.63 -3.89 -21.08
CA LYS A 109 -7.11 -4.34 -22.39
C LYS A 109 -6.63 -5.80 -22.36
N TYR A 110 -5.94 -6.22 -21.31
CA TYR A 110 -5.23 -7.51 -21.27
C TYR A 110 -5.91 -8.57 -20.39
N PHE A 111 -6.44 -8.17 -19.23
CA PHE A 111 -7.03 -9.06 -18.23
C PHE A 111 -8.25 -8.40 -17.55
N PRO A 112 -9.37 -8.21 -18.26
CA PRO A 112 -10.52 -7.44 -17.74
C PRO A 112 -11.17 -8.06 -16.50
N ALA A 113 -10.90 -9.33 -16.20
CA ALA A 113 -11.39 -10.00 -15.00
C ALA A 113 -10.50 -9.74 -13.75
N ALA A 114 -9.26 -9.28 -13.96
CA ALA A 114 -8.35 -8.98 -12.85
C ALA A 114 -8.81 -7.73 -12.08
N LYS A 115 -8.57 -7.71 -10.78
CA LYS A 115 -8.87 -6.56 -9.91
C LYS A 115 -7.68 -5.62 -9.81
N VAL A 116 -7.93 -4.36 -9.47
CA VAL A 116 -6.91 -3.38 -9.08
C VAL A 116 -7.03 -3.13 -7.57
N SER A 117 -5.94 -3.34 -6.84
CA SER A 117 -5.88 -3.19 -5.37
C SER A 117 -4.81 -2.17 -4.99
N VAL A 118 -5.10 -1.35 -4.00
CA VAL A 118 -4.13 -0.40 -3.42
C VAL A 118 -4.00 -0.65 -1.93
N LEU A 119 -2.79 -1.05 -1.50
CA LEU A 119 -2.42 -1.18 -0.08
C LEU A 119 -1.75 0.12 0.36
N ARG A 120 -2.34 0.82 1.33
CA ARG A 120 -1.90 2.15 1.75
C ARG A 120 -2.05 2.39 3.25
N ASN A 121 -1.28 3.35 3.77
CA ASN A 121 -1.31 3.74 5.18
C ASN A 121 -2.18 4.97 5.48
N SER A 122 -2.87 5.50 4.45
CA SER A 122 -3.86 6.58 4.58
C SER A 122 -3.33 8.00 4.79
N THR A 123 -2.02 8.20 4.87
CA THR A 123 -1.43 9.54 5.10
C THR A 123 -1.96 10.60 4.13
N PHE A 124 -2.22 10.22 2.87
CA PHE A 124 -2.59 11.16 1.81
C PHE A 124 -4.08 11.09 1.42
N VAL A 125 -4.93 10.47 2.23
CA VAL A 125 -6.36 10.29 1.94
C VAL A 125 -7.13 11.61 1.75
N HIS A 126 -6.68 12.67 2.38
CA HIS A 126 -7.28 14.01 2.29
C HIS A 126 -6.99 14.76 0.98
N ARG A 127 -6.10 14.22 0.12
CA ARG A 127 -5.80 14.83 -1.19
C ARG A 127 -6.90 14.45 -2.20
N PRO A 128 -7.62 15.43 -2.81
CA PRO A 128 -8.73 15.11 -3.71
C PRO A 128 -8.35 14.16 -4.85
N GLN A 129 -7.20 14.38 -5.50
CA GLN A 129 -6.75 13.52 -6.61
C GLN A 129 -6.49 12.07 -6.16
N VAL A 130 -5.99 11.88 -4.93
CA VAL A 130 -5.78 10.54 -4.35
C VAL A 130 -7.11 9.89 -4.03
N HIS A 131 -8.03 10.62 -3.40
CA HIS A 131 -9.38 10.15 -3.11
C HIS A 131 -10.10 9.69 -4.37
N ASP A 132 -10.14 10.54 -5.41
CA ASP A 132 -10.84 10.24 -6.66
C ASP A 132 -10.23 9.04 -7.39
N ALA A 133 -8.90 8.89 -7.37
CA ALA A 133 -8.23 7.72 -7.94
C ALA A 133 -8.59 6.43 -7.17
N LEU A 134 -8.65 6.50 -5.83
CA LEU A 134 -9.00 5.35 -4.99
C LEU A 134 -10.47 4.94 -5.12
N MET A 135 -11.36 5.84 -5.51
CA MET A 135 -12.76 5.51 -5.83
C MET A 135 -12.90 4.69 -7.13
N LYS A 136 -11.88 4.64 -7.98
CA LYS A 136 -11.89 3.88 -9.25
C LYS A 136 -11.40 2.44 -9.10
N VAL A 137 -10.65 2.12 -8.04
CA VAL A 137 -10.04 0.79 -7.86
C VAL A 137 -11.01 -0.20 -7.24
N ASP A 138 -10.83 -1.49 -7.50
CA ASP A 138 -11.70 -2.54 -6.97
C ASP A 138 -11.53 -2.74 -5.46
N ASN A 139 -10.28 -2.69 -4.97
CA ASN A 139 -9.96 -2.90 -3.56
C ASN A 139 -9.13 -1.72 -3.02
N ASN A 140 -9.80 -0.76 -2.43
CA ASN A 140 -9.19 0.34 -1.70
C ASN A 140 -8.87 -0.12 -0.27
N ILE A 141 -7.65 -0.64 -0.07
CA ILE A 141 -7.24 -1.28 1.20
C ILE A 141 -6.43 -0.29 2.03
N LEU A 142 -7.01 0.09 3.17
CA LEU A 142 -6.46 1.06 4.09
C LEU A 142 -6.01 0.40 5.39
N LYS A 143 -4.76 0.65 5.78
CA LYS A 143 -4.22 0.21 7.04
C LYS A 143 -4.67 1.11 8.19
N LEU A 144 -5.30 0.50 9.21
CA LEU A 144 -5.62 1.12 10.49
C LEU A 144 -5.52 0.06 11.58
N ASP A 145 -4.42 0.07 12.34
CA ASP A 145 -4.15 -0.98 13.33
C ASP A 145 -4.85 -0.75 14.67
N THR A 146 -5.19 0.51 14.96
CA THR A 146 -5.93 0.94 16.14
C THR A 146 -6.33 2.41 15.99
N VAL A 147 -7.18 2.89 16.88
CA VAL A 147 -7.49 4.33 17.04
C VAL A 147 -6.71 4.97 18.21
N ASP A 148 -5.91 4.19 18.94
CA ASP A 148 -5.04 4.69 20.03
C ASP A 148 -3.79 5.34 19.45
N ILE A 149 -3.67 6.65 19.61
CA ILE A 149 -2.56 7.44 19.01
C ILE A 149 -1.18 7.07 19.60
N ASP A 150 -1.11 6.69 20.86
CA ASP A 150 0.17 6.33 21.49
C ASP A 150 0.66 4.99 20.95
N TYR A 151 -0.25 4.04 20.72
CA TYR A 151 0.09 2.79 20.05
C TYR A 151 0.55 3.06 18.60
N ILE A 152 -0.17 3.88 17.85
CA ILE A 152 0.20 4.25 16.46
C ILE A 152 1.59 4.86 16.41
N ARG A 153 1.92 5.80 17.30
CA ARG A 153 3.25 6.41 17.39
C ARG A 153 4.35 5.40 17.74
N LYS A 154 4.03 4.43 18.59
CA LYS A 154 4.97 3.39 19.01
C LYS A 154 5.21 2.35 17.92
N VAL A 155 4.16 1.89 17.23
CA VAL A 155 4.17 0.74 16.33
C VAL A 155 4.23 1.15 14.86
N ASP A 156 3.38 2.07 14.43
CA ASP A 156 3.26 2.49 13.03
C ASP A 156 4.21 3.63 12.68
N ARG A 157 4.57 4.44 13.66
CA ARG A 157 5.57 5.51 13.56
C ARG A 157 5.36 6.43 12.36
N PRO A 158 4.23 7.16 12.29
CA PRO A 158 4.03 8.14 11.23
C PRO A 158 5.16 9.17 11.26
N VAL A 159 5.73 9.46 10.08
CA VAL A 159 6.82 10.44 9.92
C VAL A 159 6.32 11.85 10.19
N ASN A 160 5.04 12.13 9.87
CA ASN A 160 4.42 13.40 10.21
C ASN A 160 4.14 13.49 11.72
N PRO A 161 4.76 14.42 12.47
CA PRO A 161 4.52 14.59 13.91
C PRO A 161 3.09 15.05 14.22
N HIS A 162 2.40 15.65 13.24
CA HIS A 162 1.02 16.11 13.34
C HIS A 162 0.00 15.07 12.84
N TYR A 163 0.42 13.80 12.73
CA TYR A 163 -0.51 12.72 12.37
C TYR A 163 -1.67 12.68 13.38
N ASN A 164 -2.89 12.70 12.86
CA ASN A 164 -4.13 12.67 13.64
C ASN A 164 -5.03 11.53 13.14
N VAL A 165 -5.41 10.63 14.04
CA VAL A 165 -6.25 9.48 13.71
C VAL A 165 -7.68 9.89 13.34
N ASP A 166 -8.21 10.97 13.92
CA ASP A 166 -9.56 11.45 13.63
C ASP A 166 -9.67 11.96 12.18
N ASP A 167 -8.61 12.60 11.66
CA ASP A 167 -8.54 13.01 10.26
C ASP A 167 -8.55 11.79 9.33
N ILE A 168 -7.89 10.70 9.72
CA ILE A 168 -7.90 9.45 8.97
C ILE A 168 -9.29 8.83 8.97
N ILE A 169 -9.96 8.77 10.12
CA ILE A 169 -11.34 8.26 10.23
C ILE A 169 -12.31 9.10 9.40
N ALA A 170 -12.18 10.43 9.43
CA ALA A 170 -12.98 11.32 8.58
C ALA A 170 -12.73 11.03 7.08
N GLY A 171 -11.46 10.83 6.69
CA GLY A 171 -11.09 10.42 5.35
C GLY A 171 -11.65 9.05 4.95
N LEU A 172 -11.70 8.08 5.88
CA LEU A 172 -12.34 6.77 5.64
C LEU A 172 -13.83 6.90 5.34
N ARG A 173 -14.52 7.71 6.12
CA ARG A 173 -15.96 7.95 5.96
C ARG A 173 -16.31 8.58 4.61
N SER A 174 -15.40 9.38 4.03
CA SER A 174 -15.62 10.01 2.71
C SER A 174 -15.72 9.03 1.56
N PHE A 175 -15.23 7.78 1.73
CA PHE A 175 -15.36 6.72 0.71
C PHE A 175 -16.73 6.04 0.68
N ASN A 176 -17.66 6.39 1.58
CA ASN A 176 -19.04 5.87 1.60
C ASN A 176 -19.11 4.33 1.51
N GLY A 177 -18.23 3.64 2.22
CA GLY A 177 -18.13 2.17 2.21
C GLY A 177 -17.22 1.57 1.14
N HIS A 178 -16.71 2.36 0.17
CA HIS A 178 -15.74 1.88 -0.81
C HIS A 178 -14.32 1.83 -0.22
N VAL A 179 -14.16 1.10 0.88
CA VAL A 179 -12.89 0.94 1.58
C VAL A 179 -12.86 -0.38 2.33
N ILE A 180 -11.69 -1.01 2.35
CA ILE A 180 -11.40 -2.21 3.14
C ILE A 180 -10.39 -1.81 4.20
N VAL A 181 -10.75 -1.90 5.47
CA VAL A 181 -9.81 -1.65 6.57
C VAL A 181 -9.00 -2.91 6.83
N GLN A 182 -7.68 -2.76 6.76
CA GLN A 182 -6.73 -3.82 7.07
C GLN A 182 -6.03 -3.49 8.39
N THR A 183 -6.09 -4.42 9.34
CA THR A 183 -5.49 -4.27 10.67
C THR A 183 -4.45 -5.35 10.92
N MET A 184 -3.30 -4.95 11.45
CA MET A 184 -2.30 -5.85 11.98
C MET A 184 -2.55 -6.03 13.49
N PHE A 185 -3.28 -7.08 13.85
CA PHE A 185 -3.35 -7.50 15.25
C PHE A 185 -2.07 -8.22 15.63
N MET A 186 -1.38 -7.72 16.64
CA MET A 186 -0.12 -8.28 17.08
C MET A 186 0.04 -8.21 18.59
N LYS A 187 0.74 -9.22 19.14
CA LYS A 187 1.12 -9.27 20.55
C LYS A 187 2.55 -9.78 20.66
N GLY A 188 3.38 -9.06 21.40
CA GLY A 188 4.79 -9.41 21.57
C GLY A 188 5.57 -8.35 22.31
N ARG A 189 6.90 -8.40 22.17
CA ARG A 189 7.83 -7.42 22.76
C ARG A 189 8.72 -6.82 21.69
N MET A 190 8.98 -5.53 21.83
CA MET A 190 9.94 -4.80 21.04
C MET A 190 10.98 -4.17 22.01
N GLY A 191 12.17 -4.80 22.11
CA GLY A 191 13.11 -4.44 23.16
C GLY A 191 12.52 -4.70 24.54
N THR A 192 12.41 -3.66 25.36
CA THR A 192 11.80 -3.70 26.72
C THR A 192 10.29 -3.46 26.71
N ASP A 193 9.73 -3.04 25.58
CA ASP A 193 8.34 -2.59 25.48
C ASP A 193 7.40 -3.71 25.05
N ASP A 194 6.30 -3.85 25.77
CA ASP A 194 5.20 -4.70 25.33
C ASP A 194 4.42 -4.01 24.21
N VAL A 195 4.06 -4.79 23.19
CA VAL A 195 3.25 -4.39 22.03
C VAL A 195 2.06 -5.34 21.95
N ASP A 196 0.87 -4.84 22.21
CA ASP A 196 -0.38 -5.65 22.19
C ASP A 196 -1.55 -4.74 21.81
N ASN A 197 -2.19 -4.97 20.65
CA ASN A 197 -3.45 -4.33 20.25
C ASN A 197 -4.59 -5.35 20.12
N THR A 198 -4.47 -6.51 20.77
CA THR A 198 -5.47 -7.58 20.71
C THR A 198 -6.46 -7.56 21.87
N SER A 199 -6.22 -6.71 22.89
CA SER A 199 -7.10 -6.59 24.03
C SER A 199 -8.30 -5.67 23.76
N ASP A 200 -9.38 -5.83 24.56
CA ASP A 200 -10.61 -5.05 24.43
C ASP A 200 -10.38 -3.53 24.48
N ARG A 201 -9.35 -3.07 25.19
CA ARG A 201 -8.94 -1.66 25.24
C ARG A 201 -8.69 -1.10 23.83
N PHE A 202 -8.11 -1.88 22.92
CA PHE A 202 -7.78 -1.46 21.56
C PHE A 202 -8.84 -1.86 20.54
N VAL A 203 -9.48 -3.02 20.75
CA VAL A 203 -10.45 -3.58 19.79
C VAL A 203 -11.81 -2.89 19.92
N ALA A 204 -12.31 -2.64 21.12
CA ALA A 204 -13.64 -2.04 21.31
C ALA A 204 -13.77 -0.60 20.73
N PRO A 205 -12.79 0.32 20.89
CA PRO A 205 -12.85 1.63 20.24
C PRO A 205 -12.65 1.58 18.72
N TRP A 206 -12.05 0.50 18.21
CA TRP A 206 -11.80 0.32 16.78
C TRP A 206 -13.05 -0.17 16.03
N LEU A 207 -13.93 -0.95 16.68
CA LEU A 207 -15.19 -1.45 16.13
C LEU A 207 -16.26 -0.34 16.06
#